data_45a47acdf86ff0aedcf8f1388b359a2c
#
_entry.id   45a47acdf86ff0aedcf8f1388b359a2c
#
_cell.length_a   1.000
_cell.length_b   1.000
_cell.length_c   1.000
_cell.angle_alpha   90.00
_cell.angle_beta   90.00
_cell.angle_gamma   90.00
#
_symmetry.space_group_name_H-M   'P 1'
#
loop_
_entity.id
_entity.type
_entity.pdbx_description
1 polymer ?
#
loop_
_entity_poly.entity_id
_entity_poly.type
_entity_poly.pdbx_seq_one_letter_code
_entity_poly.pdbx_strand_id
1 'polypeptide(L)'
;VQNGDAYRKRSENNILNKVTIFTERGIIYDRNGRELVWNKKSEDLSMLYTRAYLSPGFSHVLGYVSYPTKDSQGNYWQEEFEGKDGLEKEYDKNIKGENGSKIIEIDAKGIIHSENIINSPKKGNDLMTTIDSRIQIQLFDFIKNLSRDNGFGGGAGVLMNAQNGEIIASVSFPEYDSETLSLGKDENKISGYLTDKKKPFLDRTVSGLYTPGSIMKPFFSLGALTENIIDPYKKILSTGSISIPNPYFPDQKSVFKDWRVNGWTDMAQALAVSSDIYFYAIGGGFEDKRGLGIENIGKYTKIFGIAKKTGVDLPDEKGGTIPSREWKAQNFKADSTWRIGDTYNTAIGQYGFQVTLISMARATGAIASFGKFVTPHFVLGDREMEEKKEIVDIKKEYFDIVHNGMRQAVTYGTAAALNVPYVHVAAKTGTA
;
A
#
# COMPACT_ATOMS: atom_id res chain seq x y z
N VAL A 1 -31.34 63.01 32.81
CA VAL A 1 -31.19 61.71 33.49
C VAL A 1 -32.31 60.71 33.10
N GLN A 2 -33.20 61.04 32.13
CA GLN A 2 -34.35 60.16 31.78
C GLN A 2 -34.02 59.02 30.76
N ASN A 3 -32.87 58.92 30.26
CA ASN A 3 -32.51 57.90 29.26
C ASN A 3 -31.38 56.94 29.69
N GLY A 4 -30.97 56.99 30.98
CA GLY A 4 -29.87 56.15 31.47
C GLY A 4 -30.14 54.64 31.38
N ASP A 5 -31.36 54.23 31.69
CA ASP A 5 -31.77 52.82 31.67
C ASP A 5 -31.95 52.29 30.25
N ALA A 6 -32.31 53.14 29.28
CA ALA A 6 -32.38 52.78 27.88
C ALA A 6 -30.98 52.60 27.27
N TYR A 7 -30.04 53.43 27.69
CA TYR A 7 -28.61 53.28 27.29
C TYR A 7 -27.94 52.10 27.99
N ARG A 8 -28.32 51.81 29.23
CA ARG A 8 -27.84 50.67 29.98
C ARG A 8 -28.36 49.35 29.36
N LYS A 9 -29.65 49.28 29.04
CA LYS A 9 -30.24 48.16 28.29
C LYS A 9 -29.66 48.02 26.89
N ARG A 10 -29.27 49.10 26.21
CA ARG A 10 -28.58 49.03 24.92
C ARG A 10 -27.13 48.56 25.06
N SER A 11 -26.43 48.92 26.14
CA SER A 11 -25.08 48.42 26.46
C SER A 11 -25.09 46.96 26.88
N GLU A 12 -26.17 46.51 27.56
CA GLU A 12 -26.36 45.11 27.94
C GLU A 12 -26.73 44.19 26.75
N ASN A 13 -27.09 44.78 25.59
CA ASN A 13 -27.42 44.06 24.34
C ASN A 13 -26.23 43.95 23.37
N ASN A 14 -25.07 44.47 23.72
CA ASN A 14 -23.85 44.21 22.96
C ASN A 14 -23.35 42.81 23.32
N ILE A 15 -23.49 41.87 22.39
CA ILE A 15 -23.08 40.47 22.60
C ILE A 15 -21.61 40.37 22.22
N LEU A 16 -20.79 39.95 23.20
CA LEU A 16 -19.42 39.55 22.96
C LEU A 16 -19.41 38.13 22.40
N ASN A 17 -19.11 38.01 21.13
CA ASN A 17 -18.99 36.69 20.48
C ASN A 17 -17.53 36.31 20.32
N LYS A 18 -17.19 35.12 20.82
CA LYS A 18 -15.90 34.49 20.51
C LYS A 18 -15.99 33.86 19.13
N VAL A 19 -15.09 34.24 18.24
CA VAL A 19 -15.01 33.74 16.87
C VAL A 19 -13.67 33.03 16.66
N THR A 20 -13.71 31.85 16.10
CA THR A 20 -12.53 31.09 15.74
C THR A 20 -11.84 31.71 14.51
N ILE A 21 -10.52 31.89 14.58
CA ILE A 21 -9.67 32.26 13.45
C ILE A 21 -9.04 30.98 12.94
N PHE A 22 -9.53 30.48 11.80
CA PHE A 22 -8.99 29.26 11.23
C PHE A 22 -7.54 29.46 10.77
N THR A 23 -6.72 28.48 11.09
CA THR A 23 -5.31 28.44 10.65
C THR A 23 -5.17 27.81 9.28
N GLU A 24 -4.06 28.10 8.62
CA GLU A 24 -3.65 27.37 7.43
C GLU A 24 -3.05 26.02 7.84
N ARG A 25 -3.49 24.98 7.17
CA ARG A 25 -2.92 23.64 7.27
C ARG A 25 -1.57 23.59 6.52
N GLY A 26 -0.59 22.84 7.01
CA GLY A 26 0.71 22.67 6.35
C GLY A 26 0.57 22.20 4.90
N ILE A 27 1.48 22.60 4.04
CA ILE A 27 1.55 22.18 2.63
C ILE A 27 2.25 20.83 2.56
N ILE A 28 1.80 19.93 1.67
CA ILE A 28 2.47 18.68 1.40
C ILE A 28 3.20 18.81 0.06
N TYR A 29 4.51 18.56 0.07
CA TYR A 29 5.39 18.67 -1.10
C TYR A 29 5.88 17.29 -1.56
N ASP A 30 6.18 17.19 -2.86
CA ASP A 30 6.97 16.07 -3.37
C ASP A 30 8.46 16.24 -2.99
N ARG A 31 9.28 15.24 -3.28
CA ARG A 31 10.72 15.25 -2.99
C ARG A 31 11.51 16.36 -3.68
N ASN A 32 10.94 16.98 -4.71
CA ASN A 32 11.56 18.06 -5.49
C ASN A 32 11.02 19.44 -5.11
N GLY A 33 10.17 19.55 -4.08
CA GLY A 33 9.56 20.79 -3.61
C GLY A 33 8.33 21.24 -4.40
N ARG A 34 7.74 20.37 -5.22
CA ARG A 34 6.46 20.64 -5.89
C ARG A 34 5.31 20.42 -4.91
N GLU A 35 4.39 21.37 -4.84
CA GLU A 35 3.18 21.23 -4.04
C GLU A 35 2.31 20.07 -4.54
N LEU A 36 1.97 19.16 -3.64
CA LEU A 36 1.02 18.07 -3.86
C LEU A 36 -0.35 18.41 -3.25
N VAL A 37 -0.34 19.06 -2.08
CA VAL A 37 -1.54 19.56 -1.40
C VAL A 37 -1.25 20.94 -0.85
N TRP A 38 -2.12 21.91 -1.13
CA TRP A 38 -1.96 23.30 -0.70
C TRP A 38 -3.28 23.91 -0.26
N ASN A 39 -3.22 25.12 0.35
CA ASN A 39 -4.38 25.87 0.76
C ASN A 39 -4.76 26.87 -0.35
N LYS A 40 -6.00 26.78 -0.83
CA LYS A 40 -6.58 27.70 -1.79
C LYS A 40 -7.57 28.62 -1.08
N LYS A 41 -7.54 29.91 -1.35
CA LYS A 41 -8.52 30.83 -0.81
C LYS A 41 -9.93 30.41 -1.24
N SER A 42 -10.83 30.30 -0.27
CA SER A 42 -12.22 29.90 -0.55
C SER A 42 -13.01 31.04 -1.20
N GLU A 43 -13.87 30.70 -2.14
CA GLU A 43 -14.89 31.61 -2.66
C GLU A 43 -16.12 31.68 -1.71
N ASP A 44 -16.25 30.71 -0.84
CA ASP A 44 -17.31 30.66 0.19
C ASP A 44 -16.87 31.51 1.39
N LEU A 45 -17.59 32.58 1.67
CA LEU A 45 -17.33 33.49 2.76
C LEU A 45 -17.38 32.85 4.16
N SER A 46 -17.92 31.63 4.28
CA SER A 46 -17.96 30.87 5.53
C SER A 46 -16.64 30.18 5.86
N MET A 47 -15.72 30.01 4.89
CA MET A 47 -14.40 29.41 5.07
C MET A 47 -13.32 30.25 4.41
N LEU A 48 -12.21 30.50 5.11
CA LEU A 48 -11.09 31.26 4.57
C LEU A 48 -10.30 30.49 3.51
N TYR A 49 -10.16 29.18 3.70
CA TYR A 49 -9.33 28.30 2.84
C TYR A 49 -10.04 26.98 2.56
N THR A 50 -9.76 26.44 1.37
CA THR A 50 -10.07 25.05 0.98
C THR A 50 -8.76 24.32 0.68
N ARG A 51 -8.79 23.01 0.81
CA ARG A 51 -7.68 22.12 0.44
C ARG A 51 -7.74 21.82 -1.05
N ALA A 52 -6.65 22.04 -1.75
CA ALA A 52 -6.48 21.68 -3.15
C ALA A 52 -5.44 20.58 -3.27
N TYR A 53 -5.67 19.65 -4.18
CA TYR A 53 -4.86 18.44 -4.35
C TYR A 53 -4.34 18.34 -5.77
N LEU A 54 -3.07 17.97 -5.92
CA LEU A 54 -2.56 17.54 -7.21
C LEU A 54 -3.24 16.21 -7.58
N SER A 55 -3.88 16.13 -8.72
CA SER A 55 -4.69 15.01 -9.18
C SER A 55 -4.53 14.88 -10.72
N PRO A 56 -4.76 13.71 -11.32
CA PRO A 56 -5.06 12.41 -10.71
C PRO A 56 -3.80 11.64 -10.26
N GLY A 57 -4.00 10.53 -9.54
CA GLY A 57 -2.97 9.56 -9.20
C GLY A 57 -2.43 9.67 -7.78
N PHE A 58 -2.99 10.56 -6.95
CA PHE A 58 -2.48 10.84 -5.62
C PHE A 58 -3.48 10.57 -4.49
N SER A 59 -4.75 10.31 -4.79
CA SER A 59 -5.81 10.33 -3.79
C SER A 59 -5.58 9.39 -2.61
N HIS A 60 -5.13 8.16 -2.85
CA HIS A 60 -4.89 7.21 -1.76
C HIS A 60 -3.66 7.55 -0.92
N VAL A 61 -2.61 8.15 -1.53
CA VAL A 61 -1.42 8.56 -0.79
C VAL A 61 -1.69 9.82 0.01
N LEU A 62 -2.29 10.85 -0.61
CA LEU A 62 -2.53 12.12 0.04
C LEU A 62 -3.74 12.07 0.98
N GLY A 63 -4.78 11.34 0.60
CA GLY A 63 -6.04 11.30 1.33
C GLY A 63 -6.91 12.53 1.08
N TYR A 64 -7.72 12.89 2.07
CA TYR A 64 -8.61 14.05 2.06
C TYR A 64 -8.90 14.50 3.49
N VAL A 65 -9.49 15.70 3.63
CA VAL A 65 -9.87 16.29 4.92
C VAL A 65 -11.38 16.46 5.03
N SER A 66 -11.91 16.53 6.25
CA SER A 66 -13.20 17.17 6.52
C SER A 66 -12.98 18.61 6.96
N TYR A 67 -13.89 19.47 6.55
CA TYR A 67 -13.89 20.88 6.94
C TYR A 67 -14.63 21.10 8.25
N PRO A 68 -14.35 22.24 8.93
CA PRO A 68 -15.16 22.69 10.07
C PRO A 68 -16.65 22.69 9.73
N THR A 69 -17.47 22.14 10.62
CA THR A 69 -18.90 21.93 10.36
C THR A 69 -19.73 22.61 11.42
N LYS A 70 -20.81 23.28 11.00
CA LYS A 70 -21.78 23.95 11.87
C LYS A 70 -23.02 23.11 12.07
N ASP A 71 -23.63 23.27 13.24
CA ASP A 71 -24.97 22.77 13.54
C ASP A 71 -26.08 23.61 12.86
N SER A 72 -27.35 23.22 13.04
CA SER A 72 -28.50 23.94 12.51
C SER A 72 -28.68 25.33 13.12
N GLN A 73 -28.00 25.64 14.23
CA GLN A 73 -28.05 26.94 14.91
C GLN A 73 -26.87 27.83 14.47
N GLY A 74 -25.96 27.34 13.63
CA GLY A 74 -24.80 28.08 13.13
C GLY A 74 -23.56 28.00 14.01
N ASN A 75 -23.58 27.21 15.09
CA ASN A 75 -22.41 26.98 15.94
C ASN A 75 -21.55 25.88 15.39
N TYR A 76 -20.24 26.05 15.45
CA TYR A 76 -19.33 24.97 15.08
C TYR A 76 -19.38 23.84 16.11
N TRP A 77 -19.73 22.62 15.67
CA TRP A 77 -19.54 21.41 16.46
C TRP A 77 -18.20 20.74 16.17
N GLN A 78 -17.63 21.01 15.00
CA GLN A 78 -16.25 20.66 14.62
C GLN A 78 -15.57 21.95 14.14
N GLU A 79 -14.53 22.39 14.86
CA GLU A 79 -13.83 23.63 14.57
C GLU A 79 -12.50 23.40 13.83
N GLU A 80 -12.08 22.16 13.62
CA GLU A 80 -10.79 21.82 13.03
C GLU A 80 -10.96 21.16 11.67
N PHE A 81 -9.97 21.37 10.80
CA PHE A 81 -9.75 20.50 9.65
C PHE A 81 -9.22 19.18 10.16
N GLU A 82 -9.81 18.09 9.77
CA GLU A 82 -9.42 16.75 10.20
C GLU A 82 -9.06 15.87 9.01
N GLY A 83 -7.85 15.29 9.01
CA GLY A 83 -7.43 14.32 7.99
C GLY A 83 -8.24 13.03 8.09
N LYS A 84 -8.80 12.57 6.97
CA LYS A 84 -9.69 11.40 6.93
C LYS A 84 -9.04 10.18 6.32
N ASP A 85 -8.04 10.36 5.46
CA ASP A 85 -7.34 9.27 4.79
C ASP A 85 -5.91 9.71 4.39
N GLY A 86 -5.07 8.77 3.98
CA GLY A 86 -3.73 9.02 3.48
C GLY A 86 -2.83 9.80 4.44
N LEU A 87 -1.88 10.55 3.89
CA LEU A 87 -0.94 11.38 4.65
C LEU A 87 -1.64 12.50 5.43
N GLU A 88 -2.77 13.01 4.91
CA GLU A 88 -3.59 13.97 5.63
C GLU A 88 -4.05 13.44 6.99
N LYS A 89 -4.37 12.14 7.08
CA LYS A 89 -4.79 11.47 8.32
C LYS A 89 -3.60 11.08 9.19
N GLU A 90 -2.59 10.45 8.59
CA GLU A 90 -1.44 9.92 9.34
C GLU A 90 -0.66 11.02 10.03
N TYR A 91 -0.46 12.14 9.32
CA TYR A 91 0.28 13.30 9.83
C TYR A 91 -0.62 14.46 10.27
N ASP A 92 -1.90 14.19 10.55
CA ASP A 92 -2.88 15.24 10.91
C ASP A 92 -2.38 16.16 12.01
N LYS A 93 -1.82 15.60 13.09
CA LYS A 93 -1.31 16.37 14.24
C LYS A 93 -0.19 17.33 13.88
N ASN A 94 0.62 16.97 12.87
CA ASN A 94 1.76 17.76 12.43
C ASN A 94 1.35 18.91 11.52
N ILE A 95 0.40 18.64 10.62
CA ILE A 95 0.03 19.55 9.53
C ILE A 95 -1.21 20.40 9.83
N LYS A 96 -2.03 20.09 10.84
CA LYS A 96 -3.29 20.81 11.09
C LYS A 96 -3.13 22.22 11.63
N GLY A 97 -2.02 22.53 12.33
CA GLY A 97 -1.82 23.81 13.00
C GLY A 97 -2.70 24.01 14.24
N GLU A 98 -2.75 25.23 14.72
CA GLU A 98 -3.57 25.61 15.89
C GLU A 98 -4.45 26.81 15.51
N ASN A 99 -5.78 26.67 15.65
CA ASN A 99 -6.71 27.77 15.41
C ASN A 99 -6.51 28.90 16.44
N GLY A 100 -6.65 30.14 15.98
CA GLY A 100 -6.71 31.31 16.83
C GLY A 100 -8.13 31.60 17.29
N SER A 101 -8.27 32.64 18.10
CA SER A 101 -9.57 33.14 18.52
C SER A 101 -9.57 34.65 18.67
N LYS A 102 -10.69 35.29 18.33
CA LYS A 102 -10.96 36.72 18.57
C LYS A 102 -12.30 36.90 19.23
N ILE A 103 -12.44 38.00 19.99
CA ILE A 103 -13.72 38.48 20.46
C ILE A 103 -14.16 39.60 19.54
N ILE A 104 -15.40 39.54 19.09
CA ILE A 104 -16.08 40.60 18.35
C ILE A 104 -17.23 41.12 19.20
N GLU A 105 -17.36 42.44 19.24
CA GLU A 105 -18.50 43.13 19.85
C GLU A 105 -19.50 43.49 18.75
N ILE A 106 -20.70 42.94 18.82
CA ILE A 106 -21.73 43.10 17.79
C ILE A 106 -22.95 43.75 18.43
N ASP A 107 -23.52 44.76 17.78
CA ASP A 107 -24.77 45.36 18.19
C ASP A 107 -26.00 44.53 17.77
N ALA A 108 -27.19 44.95 18.22
CA ALA A 108 -28.46 44.29 17.91
C ALA A 108 -28.81 44.29 16.39
N LYS A 109 -28.06 45.03 15.55
CA LYS A 109 -28.22 45.10 14.12
C LYS A 109 -27.17 44.22 13.38
N GLY A 110 -26.26 43.55 14.11
CA GLY A 110 -25.21 42.74 13.57
C GLY A 110 -23.98 43.54 13.11
N ILE A 111 -23.85 44.81 13.50
CA ILE A 111 -22.69 45.66 13.14
C ILE A 111 -21.57 45.40 14.16
N ILE A 112 -20.38 45.12 13.67
CA ILE A 112 -19.18 44.91 14.48
C ILE A 112 -18.64 46.27 14.91
N HIS A 113 -18.54 46.51 16.22
CA HIS A 113 -18.04 47.74 16.83
C HIS A 113 -16.57 47.63 17.24
N SER A 114 -16.16 46.47 17.69
CA SER A 114 -14.76 46.21 18.03
C SER A 114 -14.40 44.77 17.79
N GLU A 115 -13.13 44.51 17.52
CA GLU A 115 -12.57 43.15 17.50
C GLU A 115 -11.20 43.13 18.18
N ASN A 116 -10.96 42.10 18.98
CA ASN A 116 -9.71 41.89 19.68
C ASN A 116 -9.28 40.43 19.54
N ILE A 117 -8.06 40.21 19.06
CA ILE A 117 -7.45 38.88 18.94
C ILE A 117 -7.03 38.44 20.34
N ILE A 118 -7.53 37.25 20.78
CA ILE A 118 -7.14 36.61 22.04
C ILE A 118 -5.92 35.76 21.80
N ASN A 119 -6.00 34.89 20.79
CA ASN A 119 -4.92 34.02 20.39
C ASN A 119 -4.72 34.10 18.85
N SER A 120 -3.51 34.32 18.40
CA SER A 120 -3.18 34.27 16.97
C SER A 120 -3.15 32.82 16.50
N PRO A 121 -3.65 32.51 15.29
CA PRO A 121 -3.52 31.16 14.72
C PRO A 121 -2.05 30.84 14.43
N LYS A 122 -1.70 29.55 14.54
CA LYS A 122 -0.38 29.05 14.18
C LYS A 122 -0.51 28.07 13.02
N LYS A 123 0.14 28.37 11.89
CA LYS A 123 0.18 27.50 10.72
C LYS A 123 0.71 26.11 11.08
N GLY A 124 0.15 25.05 10.46
CA GLY A 124 0.68 23.70 10.53
C GLY A 124 2.04 23.56 9.85
N ASN A 125 2.81 22.56 10.25
CA ASN A 125 4.10 22.28 9.64
C ASN A 125 3.93 21.74 8.23
N ASP A 126 4.78 22.15 7.32
CA ASP A 126 4.82 21.60 5.98
C ASP A 126 5.45 20.20 5.99
N LEU A 127 5.03 19.33 5.07
CA LEU A 127 5.46 17.95 4.97
C LEU A 127 6.18 17.70 3.64
N MET A 128 7.42 17.22 3.70
CA MET A 128 8.18 16.80 2.50
C MET A 128 8.03 15.29 2.32
N THR A 129 7.57 14.87 1.15
CA THR A 129 7.41 13.45 0.86
C THR A 129 8.56 12.88 0.04
N THR A 130 8.66 11.55 0.01
CA THR A 130 9.60 10.78 -0.82
C THR A 130 9.10 10.62 -2.26
N ILE A 131 7.87 11.01 -2.55
CA ILE A 131 7.23 10.87 -3.87
C ILE A 131 7.91 11.77 -4.90
N ASP A 132 8.17 11.23 -6.09
CA ASP A 132 8.42 12.03 -7.29
C ASP A 132 7.12 12.12 -8.08
N SER A 133 6.53 13.33 -8.10
CA SER A 133 5.22 13.55 -8.70
C SER A 133 5.17 13.24 -10.20
N ARG A 134 6.29 13.35 -10.91
CA ARG A 134 6.39 13.04 -12.35
C ARG A 134 6.28 11.53 -12.58
N ILE A 135 6.96 10.74 -11.74
CA ILE A 135 6.92 9.27 -11.80
C ILE A 135 5.54 8.77 -11.36
N GLN A 136 4.97 9.36 -10.30
CA GLN A 136 3.64 9.04 -9.80
C GLN A 136 2.57 9.19 -10.90
N ILE A 137 2.55 10.33 -11.58
CA ILE A 137 1.61 10.63 -12.67
C ILE A 137 1.76 9.64 -13.81
N GLN A 138 3.00 9.39 -14.26
CA GLN A 138 3.24 8.45 -15.36
C GLN A 138 2.81 7.01 -14.99
N LEU A 139 3.14 6.57 -13.78
CA LEU A 139 2.74 5.23 -13.31
C LEU A 139 1.21 5.11 -13.24
N PHE A 140 0.52 6.16 -12.76
CA PHE A 140 -0.93 6.18 -12.72
C PHE A 140 -1.54 6.08 -14.12
N ASP A 141 -1.04 6.88 -15.07
CA ASP A 141 -1.56 6.88 -16.44
C ASP A 141 -1.33 5.53 -17.14
N PHE A 142 -0.19 4.88 -16.94
CA PHE A 142 0.06 3.54 -17.47
C PHE A 142 -0.91 2.50 -16.88
N ILE A 143 -1.10 2.47 -15.57
CA ILE A 143 -2.01 1.52 -14.90
C ILE A 143 -3.45 1.78 -15.32
N LYS A 144 -3.88 3.03 -15.35
CA LYS A 144 -5.23 3.45 -15.78
C LYS A 144 -5.51 3.01 -17.22
N ASN A 145 -4.59 3.32 -18.15
CA ASN A 145 -4.74 2.98 -19.55
C ASN A 145 -4.75 1.47 -19.76
N LEU A 146 -3.81 0.74 -19.14
CA LEU A 146 -3.76 -0.71 -19.20
C LEU A 146 -5.04 -1.36 -18.65
N SER A 147 -5.56 -0.85 -17.53
CA SER A 147 -6.82 -1.34 -16.93
C SER A 147 -7.99 -1.11 -17.84
N ARG A 148 -8.08 0.08 -18.45
CA ARG A 148 -9.15 0.43 -19.37
C ARG A 148 -9.10 -0.40 -20.65
N ASP A 149 -7.93 -0.48 -21.27
CA ASP A 149 -7.74 -1.08 -22.60
C ASP A 149 -7.93 -2.61 -22.56
N ASN A 150 -7.70 -3.23 -21.39
CA ASN A 150 -7.91 -4.68 -21.20
C ASN A 150 -9.16 -5.02 -20.36
N GLY A 151 -9.97 -4.05 -19.98
CA GLY A 151 -11.19 -4.29 -19.21
C GLY A 151 -10.97 -4.76 -17.77
N PHE A 152 -9.78 -4.49 -17.18
CA PHE A 152 -9.49 -4.86 -15.79
C PHE A 152 -10.28 -4.01 -14.79
N GLY A 153 -10.65 -4.61 -13.65
CA GLY A 153 -11.37 -3.93 -12.58
C GLY A 153 -10.54 -2.88 -11.85
N GLY A 154 -9.21 -2.92 -11.98
CA GLY A 154 -8.27 -1.99 -11.37
C GLY A 154 -6.83 -2.47 -11.50
N GLY A 155 -5.92 -1.67 -10.96
CA GLY A 155 -4.49 -1.98 -10.93
C GLY A 155 -3.78 -1.17 -9.85
N ALA A 156 -2.56 -1.58 -9.50
CA ALA A 156 -1.74 -0.85 -8.55
C ALA A 156 -0.25 -1.04 -8.85
N GLY A 157 0.57 -0.11 -8.40
CA GLY A 157 2.02 -0.17 -8.53
C GLY A 157 2.72 0.56 -7.40
N VAL A 158 3.85 -0.01 -6.96
CA VAL A 158 4.73 0.59 -5.95
C VAL A 158 6.15 0.60 -6.47
N LEU A 159 6.79 1.77 -6.42
CA LEU A 159 8.21 1.94 -6.69
C LEU A 159 8.91 2.38 -5.40
N MET A 160 9.79 1.53 -4.88
CA MET A 160 10.50 1.74 -3.62
C MET A 160 12.01 1.70 -3.83
N ASN A 161 12.72 2.58 -3.18
CA ASN A 161 14.17 2.49 -3.06
C ASN A 161 14.54 1.38 -2.07
N ALA A 162 15.16 0.31 -2.56
CA ALA A 162 15.53 -0.85 -1.75
C ALA A 162 16.65 -0.59 -0.72
N GLN A 163 17.35 0.54 -0.80
CA GLN A 163 18.46 0.87 0.11
C GLN A 163 18.00 1.59 1.37
N ASN A 164 16.96 2.42 1.26
CA ASN A 164 16.49 3.28 2.36
C ASN A 164 14.99 3.17 2.67
N GLY A 165 14.17 2.57 1.79
CA GLY A 165 12.73 2.40 2.00
C GLY A 165 11.86 3.54 1.47
N GLU A 166 12.44 4.59 0.91
CA GLU A 166 11.67 5.68 0.31
C GLU A 166 10.72 5.17 -0.76
N ILE A 167 9.45 5.50 -0.65
CA ILE A 167 8.45 5.25 -1.70
C ILE A 167 8.49 6.39 -2.71
N ILE A 168 8.97 6.10 -3.89
CA ILE A 168 9.11 7.08 -4.99
C ILE A 168 7.78 7.28 -5.72
N ALA A 169 6.99 6.22 -5.82
CA ALA A 169 5.63 6.25 -6.36
C ALA A 169 4.78 5.12 -5.76
N SER A 170 3.51 5.39 -5.50
CA SER A 170 2.52 4.42 -5.05
C SER A 170 1.17 4.76 -5.65
N VAL A 171 0.65 3.90 -6.52
CA VAL A 171 -0.56 4.13 -7.30
C VAL A 171 -1.59 3.03 -7.07
N SER A 172 -2.82 3.44 -6.85
CA SER A 172 -4.00 2.56 -6.80
C SER A 172 -5.08 3.09 -7.74
N PHE A 173 -5.51 2.30 -8.72
CA PHE A 173 -6.56 2.63 -9.68
C PHE A 173 -7.72 1.63 -9.60
N PRO A 174 -8.99 2.07 -9.69
CA PRO A 174 -9.45 3.46 -9.68
C PRO A 174 -9.26 4.11 -8.31
N GLU A 175 -9.33 5.44 -8.30
CA GLU A 175 -9.28 6.25 -7.10
C GLU A 175 -10.54 7.14 -6.99
N TYR A 176 -10.78 7.66 -5.81
CA TYR A 176 -11.72 8.74 -5.56
C TYR A 176 -11.07 10.10 -5.88
N ASP A 177 -11.87 11.16 -5.88
CA ASP A 177 -11.38 12.54 -6.00
C ASP A 177 -11.35 13.18 -4.61
N SER A 178 -10.15 13.52 -4.13
CA SER A 178 -9.91 14.06 -2.78
C SER A 178 -10.63 15.40 -2.54
N GLU A 179 -10.68 16.26 -3.55
CA GLU A 179 -11.37 17.54 -3.43
C GLU A 179 -12.88 17.36 -3.30
N THR A 180 -13.48 16.46 -4.10
CA THR A 180 -14.90 16.09 -4.01
C THR A 180 -15.26 15.59 -2.62
N LEU A 181 -14.44 14.70 -2.04
CA LEU A 181 -14.69 14.16 -0.69
C LEU A 181 -14.49 15.21 0.38
N SER A 182 -13.48 16.06 0.26
CA SER A 182 -13.22 17.14 1.21
C SER A 182 -14.38 18.14 1.24
N LEU A 183 -14.90 18.56 0.08
CA LEU A 183 -16.01 19.49 -0.02
C LEU A 183 -17.36 18.89 0.44
N GLY A 184 -17.55 17.59 0.24
CA GLY A 184 -18.77 16.89 0.66
C GLY A 184 -20.07 17.33 -0.03
N LYS A 185 -19.98 18.19 -1.06
CA LYS A 185 -21.16 18.84 -1.69
C LYS A 185 -21.81 18.02 -2.80
N ASP A 186 -21.06 17.14 -3.46
CA ASP A 186 -21.53 16.29 -4.57
C ASP A 186 -21.92 14.90 -4.06
N GLU A 187 -23.11 14.82 -3.44
CA GLU A 187 -23.63 13.58 -2.87
C GLU A 187 -23.78 12.46 -3.93
N ASN A 188 -24.13 12.80 -5.17
CA ASN A 188 -24.29 11.83 -6.25
C ASN A 188 -22.94 11.20 -6.61
N LYS A 189 -21.90 12.00 -6.75
CA LYS A 189 -20.55 11.52 -7.06
C LYS A 189 -19.97 10.68 -5.91
N ILE A 190 -20.18 11.11 -4.67
CA ILE A 190 -19.75 10.38 -3.46
C ILE A 190 -20.48 9.03 -3.36
N SER A 191 -21.82 9.03 -3.53
CA SER A 191 -22.61 7.81 -3.56
C SER A 191 -22.16 6.86 -4.69
N GLY A 192 -21.79 7.44 -5.85
CA GLY A 192 -21.19 6.68 -6.97
C GLY A 192 -19.92 5.94 -6.56
N TYR A 193 -19.01 6.58 -5.83
CA TYR A 193 -17.80 5.92 -5.33
C TYR A 193 -18.11 4.78 -4.35
N LEU A 194 -19.11 4.94 -3.48
CA LEU A 194 -19.50 3.92 -2.50
C LEU A 194 -20.11 2.66 -3.15
N THR A 195 -20.82 2.83 -4.25
CA THR A 195 -21.52 1.75 -4.95
C THR A 195 -20.74 1.14 -6.10
N ASP A 196 -19.62 1.74 -6.51
CA ASP A 196 -18.80 1.26 -7.62
C ASP A 196 -18.16 -0.09 -7.28
N LYS A 197 -18.48 -1.11 -8.09
CA LYS A 197 -17.91 -2.46 -7.98
C LYS A 197 -16.38 -2.48 -8.12
N LYS A 198 -15.79 -1.46 -8.74
CA LYS A 198 -14.35 -1.29 -8.87
C LYS A 198 -13.68 -0.75 -7.61
N LYS A 199 -14.45 -0.44 -6.56
CA LYS A 199 -13.97 -0.06 -5.21
C LYS A 199 -12.94 1.06 -5.23
N PRO A 200 -13.30 2.31 -5.60
CA PRO A 200 -12.35 3.43 -5.66
C PRO A 200 -11.77 3.84 -4.30
N PHE A 201 -12.42 3.50 -3.19
CA PHE A 201 -11.87 3.71 -1.84
C PHE A 201 -10.80 2.69 -1.42
N LEU A 202 -10.62 1.60 -2.16
CA LEU A 202 -9.62 0.59 -1.80
C LEU A 202 -8.23 1.05 -2.24
N ASP A 203 -7.38 1.38 -1.28
CA ASP A 203 -5.95 1.46 -1.56
C ASP A 203 -5.40 0.04 -1.79
N ARG A 204 -5.12 -0.27 -3.05
CA ARG A 204 -4.64 -1.58 -3.49
C ARG A 204 -3.19 -1.83 -3.12
N THR A 205 -2.45 -0.79 -2.73
CA THR A 205 -1.03 -0.91 -2.38
C THR A 205 -0.82 -1.38 -0.96
N VAL A 206 -1.57 -0.83 0.00
CA VAL A 206 -1.43 -1.10 1.44
C VAL A 206 -2.57 -1.93 2.03
N SER A 207 -3.79 -1.84 1.46
CA SER A 207 -5.00 -2.50 1.99
C SER A 207 -5.52 -3.64 1.11
N GLY A 208 -5.19 -3.65 -0.19
CA GLY A 208 -5.57 -4.72 -1.11
C GLY A 208 -4.83 -6.03 -0.81
N LEU A 209 -5.57 -7.13 -0.72
CA LEU A 209 -5.03 -8.47 -0.47
C LEU A 209 -5.13 -9.31 -1.75
N TYR A 210 -3.99 -9.81 -2.22
CA TYR A 210 -3.88 -10.53 -3.49
C TYR A 210 -3.14 -11.84 -3.33
N THR A 211 -3.52 -12.84 -4.12
CA THR A 211 -2.77 -14.09 -4.24
C THR A 211 -1.46 -13.80 -5.00
N PRO A 212 -0.29 -14.04 -4.38
CA PRO A 212 0.99 -13.65 -4.99
C PRO A 212 1.39 -14.54 -6.18
N GLY A 213 1.01 -15.81 -6.18
CA GLY A 213 1.42 -16.76 -7.19
C GLY A 213 2.95 -16.89 -7.27
N SER A 214 3.45 -17.08 -8.48
CA SER A 214 4.86 -17.37 -8.75
C SER A 214 5.88 -16.30 -8.30
N ILE A 215 5.44 -15.11 -7.85
CA ILE A 215 6.36 -14.13 -7.25
C ILE A 215 6.92 -14.59 -5.89
N MET A 216 6.35 -15.66 -5.30
CA MET A 216 6.87 -16.29 -4.07
C MET A 216 8.09 -17.19 -4.33
N LYS A 217 8.30 -17.66 -5.56
CA LYS A 217 9.34 -18.62 -5.90
C LYS A 217 10.77 -18.18 -5.53
N PRO A 218 11.19 -16.92 -5.71
CA PRO A 218 12.50 -16.46 -5.26
C PRO A 218 12.76 -16.69 -3.76
N PHE A 219 11.76 -16.44 -2.91
CA PHE A 219 11.87 -16.63 -1.46
C PHE A 219 11.97 -18.11 -1.07
N PHE A 220 11.23 -18.97 -1.75
CA PHE A 220 11.29 -20.41 -1.53
C PHE A 220 12.56 -21.03 -2.10
N SER A 221 13.17 -20.43 -3.14
CA SER A 221 14.50 -20.79 -3.61
C SER A 221 15.56 -20.54 -2.54
N LEU A 222 15.55 -19.35 -1.92
CA LEU A 222 16.43 -19.03 -0.80
C LEU A 222 16.23 -20.00 0.37
N GLY A 223 14.98 -20.33 0.70
CA GLY A 223 14.65 -21.32 1.70
C GLY A 223 15.20 -22.71 1.37
N ALA A 224 14.99 -23.18 0.15
CA ALA A 224 15.46 -24.50 -0.30
C ALA A 224 16.98 -24.62 -0.28
N LEU A 225 17.70 -23.56 -0.64
CA LEU A 225 19.17 -23.50 -0.56
C LEU A 225 19.65 -23.51 0.90
N THR A 226 19.03 -22.71 1.75
CA THR A 226 19.40 -22.60 3.17
C THR A 226 19.16 -23.91 3.93
N GLU A 227 18.07 -24.61 3.63
CA GLU A 227 17.74 -25.91 4.24
C GLU A 227 18.42 -27.10 3.53
N ASN A 228 19.31 -26.86 2.57
CA ASN A 228 20.00 -27.88 1.78
C ASN A 228 19.03 -28.91 1.16
N ILE A 229 17.90 -28.44 0.62
CA ILE A 229 16.91 -29.28 -0.04
C ILE A 229 17.42 -29.78 -1.39
N ILE A 230 18.14 -28.94 -2.11
CA ILE A 230 18.65 -29.23 -3.43
C ILE A 230 19.95 -28.47 -3.72
N ASP A 231 20.86 -29.08 -4.44
CA ASP A 231 21.97 -28.38 -5.09
C ASP A 231 21.40 -27.46 -6.18
N PRO A 232 21.75 -26.15 -6.23
CA PRO A 232 21.18 -25.18 -7.16
C PRO A 232 21.40 -25.54 -8.65
N TYR A 233 22.42 -26.31 -8.96
CA TYR A 233 22.76 -26.74 -10.35
C TYR A 233 22.12 -28.08 -10.74
N LYS A 234 21.50 -28.78 -9.76
CA LYS A 234 20.78 -30.01 -10.02
C LYS A 234 19.53 -29.74 -10.83
N LYS A 235 19.44 -30.38 -11.98
CA LYS A 235 18.30 -30.24 -12.88
C LYS A 235 17.13 -31.13 -12.48
N ILE A 236 15.93 -30.64 -12.65
CA ILE A 236 14.66 -31.37 -12.54
C ILE A 236 13.98 -31.32 -13.90
N LEU A 237 13.46 -32.46 -14.36
CA LEU A 237 12.72 -32.55 -15.60
C LEU A 237 11.27 -32.14 -15.44
N SER A 238 10.85 -31.10 -16.17
CA SER A 238 9.45 -30.74 -16.32
C SER A 238 8.88 -31.30 -17.62
N THR A 239 8.07 -32.33 -17.50
CA THR A 239 7.32 -32.96 -18.62
C THR A 239 5.94 -32.34 -18.81
N GLY A 240 5.63 -31.26 -18.08
CA GLY A 240 4.34 -30.59 -18.12
C GLY A 240 3.39 -30.97 -16.97
N SER A 241 3.66 -32.05 -16.24
CA SER A 241 2.94 -32.42 -15.02
C SER A 241 3.72 -33.40 -14.16
N ILE A 242 3.39 -33.44 -12.86
CA ILE A 242 3.73 -34.52 -11.96
C ILE A 242 2.46 -35.20 -11.43
N SER A 243 2.56 -36.46 -11.08
CA SER A 243 1.44 -37.25 -10.58
C SER A 243 1.81 -37.96 -9.31
N ILE A 244 0.92 -37.94 -8.35
CA ILE A 244 1.04 -38.67 -7.08
C ILE A 244 -0.19 -39.54 -6.86
N PRO A 245 -0.12 -40.63 -6.08
CA PRO A 245 -1.28 -41.42 -5.73
C PRO A 245 -2.37 -40.54 -5.07
N ASN A 246 -3.62 -40.76 -5.46
CA ASN A 246 -4.72 -40.05 -4.82
C ASN A 246 -5.03 -40.73 -3.47
N PRO A 247 -5.01 -40.00 -2.34
CA PRO A 247 -5.20 -40.60 -1.02
C PRO A 247 -6.61 -41.18 -0.78
N TYR A 248 -7.60 -40.77 -1.57
CA TYR A 248 -8.97 -41.27 -1.48
C TYR A 248 -9.29 -42.37 -2.48
N PHE A 249 -8.59 -42.36 -3.60
CA PHE A 249 -8.79 -43.31 -4.71
C PHE A 249 -7.41 -43.78 -5.16
N PRO A 250 -6.84 -44.85 -4.52
CA PRO A 250 -5.46 -45.31 -4.79
C PRO A 250 -5.21 -45.69 -6.25
N ASP A 251 -6.24 -46.10 -6.98
CA ASP A 251 -6.19 -46.45 -8.40
C ASP A 251 -6.16 -45.19 -9.32
N GLN A 252 -6.37 -44.02 -8.75
CA GLN A 252 -6.32 -42.76 -9.45
C GLN A 252 -5.08 -41.95 -9.04
N LYS A 253 -4.64 -41.05 -9.92
CA LYS A 253 -3.54 -40.14 -9.62
C LYS A 253 -4.04 -38.69 -9.51
N SER A 254 -3.57 -37.99 -8.48
CA SER A 254 -3.67 -36.53 -8.44
C SER A 254 -2.60 -35.92 -9.32
N VAL A 255 -2.99 -35.12 -10.30
CA VAL A 255 -2.08 -34.55 -11.31
C VAL A 255 -1.90 -33.06 -11.03
N PHE A 256 -0.64 -32.61 -10.93
CA PHE A 256 -0.25 -31.22 -10.78
C PHE A 256 0.46 -30.77 -12.05
N LYS A 257 -0.12 -29.78 -12.74
CA LYS A 257 0.34 -29.32 -14.04
C LYS A 257 1.33 -28.16 -13.89
N ASP A 258 2.32 -28.13 -14.79
CA ASP A 258 3.07 -26.91 -15.11
C ASP A 258 2.27 -26.11 -16.17
N TRP A 259 2.55 -24.83 -16.29
CA TRP A 259 1.91 -24.00 -17.33
C TRP A 259 2.38 -24.34 -18.76
N ARG A 260 3.56 -24.99 -18.86
CA ARG A 260 4.07 -25.59 -20.10
C ARG A 260 5.09 -26.70 -19.81
N VAL A 261 5.53 -27.41 -20.81
CA VAL A 261 6.69 -28.29 -20.74
C VAL A 261 7.97 -27.44 -20.74
N ASN A 262 8.75 -27.48 -19.66
CA ASN A 262 9.95 -26.66 -19.48
C ASN A 262 11.24 -27.44 -19.70
N GLY A 263 11.17 -28.80 -19.81
CA GLY A 263 12.35 -29.65 -19.96
C GLY A 263 13.23 -29.69 -18.70
N TRP A 264 14.52 -29.91 -18.87
CA TRP A 264 15.50 -29.92 -17.77
C TRP A 264 15.84 -28.49 -17.33
N THR A 265 15.54 -28.15 -16.09
CA THR A 265 15.88 -26.86 -15.52
C THR A 265 16.60 -27.01 -14.19
N ASP A 266 17.66 -26.25 -13.98
CA ASP A 266 18.23 -25.96 -12.67
C ASP A 266 17.46 -24.84 -11.96
N MET A 267 17.88 -24.41 -10.77
CA MET A 267 17.15 -23.42 -9.99
C MET A 267 17.03 -22.06 -10.69
N ALA A 268 18.11 -21.56 -11.28
CA ALA A 268 18.10 -20.27 -11.98
C ALA A 268 17.20 -20.33 -13.23
N GLN A 269 17.31 -21.40 -14.01
CA GLN A 269 16.47 -21.64 -15.17
C GLN A 269 14.98 -21.81 -14.79
N ALA A 270 14.70 -22.52 -13.69
CA ALA A 270 13.34 -22.70 -13.19
C ALA A 270 12.69 -21.39 -12.73
N LEU A 271 13.46 -20.47 -12.13
CA LEU A 271 13.02 -19.11 -11.83
C LEU A 271 12.75 -18.33 -13.12
N ALA A 272 13.65 -18.42 -14.10
CA ALA A 272 13.55 -17.73 -15.38
C ALA A 272 12.28 -18.09 -16.16
N VAL A 273 12.00 -19.39 -16.28
CA VAL A 273 10.81 -19.89 -16.99
C VAL A 273 9.61 -20.10 -16.09
N SER A 274 9.73 -19.81 -14.80
CA SER A 274 8.67 -19.97 -13.80
C SER A 274 8.10 -21.39 -13.70
N SER A 275 8.97 -22.45 -13.79
CA SER A 275 8.50 -23.85 -13.75
C SER A 275 7.80 -24.19 -12.44
N ASP A 276 6.55 -24.61 -12.51
CA ASP A 276 5.78 -25.04 -11.33
C ASP A 276 6.27 -26.41 -10.82
N ILE A 277 6.62 -27.32 -11.73
CA ILE A 277 7.12 -28.64 -11.37
C ILE A 277 8.39 -28.57 -10.52
N TYR A 278 9.32 -27.68 -10.88
CA TYR A 278 10.53 -27.49 -10.07
C TYR A 278 10.16 -27.09 -8.63
N PHE A 279 9.20 -26.17 -8.50
CA PHE A 279 8.77 -25.65 -7.19
C PHE A 279 7.85 -26.61 -6.44
N TYR A 280 7.09 -27.47 -7.10
CA TYR A 280 6.43 -28.60 -6.46
C TYR A 280 7.45 -29.54 -5.82
N ALA A 281 8.49 -29.89 -6.57
CA ALA A 281 9.52 -30.83 -6.10
C ALA A 281 10.33 -30.27 -4.92
N ILE A 282 10.80 -29.02 -4.98
CA ILE A 282 11.57 -28.43 -3.87
C ILE A 282 10.68 -27.98 -2.70
N GLY A 283 9.40 -27.68 -2.96
CA GLY A 283 8.43 -27.28 -1.95
C GLY A 283 7.87 -28.44 -1.16
N GLY A 284 7.24 -29.39 -1.82
CA GLY A 284 6.58 -30.52 -1.18
C GLY A 284 7.39 -31.80 -1.18
N GLY A 285 8.43 -31.90 -2.01
CA GLY A 285 9.14 -33.15 -2.30
C GLY A 285 8.47 -33.93 -3.43
N PHE A 286 9.22 -34.73 -4.15
CA PHE A 286 8.72 -35.59 -5.21
C PHE A 286 9.65 -36.80 -5.39
N GLU A 287 9.07 -38.02 -5.52
CA GLU A 287 9.81 -39.28 -5.50
C GLU A 287 10.68 -39.38 -4.24
N ASP A 288 11.97 -39.66 -4.34
CA ASP A 288 12.91 -39.78 -3.22
C ASP A 288 13.43 -38.42 -2.70
N LYS A 289 12.96 -37.30 -3.24
CA LYS A 289 13.44 -35.97 -2.87
C LYS A 289 12.62 -35.38 -1.74
N ARG A 290 13.29 -34.94 -0.68
CA ARG A 290 12.70 -34.15 0.38
C ARG A 290 12.36 -32.75 -0.16
N GLY A 291 11.22 -32.19 0.25
CA GLY A 291 10.86 -30.78 0.03
C GLY A 291 11.02 -29.93 1.28
N LEU A 292 10.81 -28.62 1.14
CA LEU A 292 10.75 -27.67 2.26
C LEU A 292 9.68 -28.05 3.28
N GLY A 293 8.54 -28.52 2.80
CA GLY A 293 7.35 -28.68 3.62
C GLY A 293 6.67 -27.36 3.99
N ILE A 294 5.41 -27.46 4.45
CA ILE A 294 4.62 -26.26 4.75
C ILE A 294 5.22 -25.43 5.89
N GLU A 295 5.87 -26.05 6.84
CA GLU A 295 6.47 -25.36 7.99
C GLU A 295 7.62 -24.42 7.54
N ASN A 296 8.53 -24.91 6.68
CA ASN A 296 9.60 -24.07 6.16
C ASN A 296 9.10 -23.06 5.14
N ILE A 297 8.11 -23.38 4.31
CA ILE A 297 7.44 -22.39 3.45
C ILE A 297 6.90 -21.24 4.32
N GLY A 298 6.20 -21.55 5.42
CA GLY A 298 5.74 -20.57 6.38
C GLY A 298 6.87 -19.78 7.06
N LYS A 299 7.96 -20.46 7.46
CA LYS A 299 9.16 -19.87 8.05
C LYS A 299 9.78 -18.82 7.14
N TYR A 300 10.07 -19.18 5.87
CA TYR A 300 10.71 -18.25 4.93
C TYR A 300 9.77 -17.12 4.50
N THR A 301 8.47 -17.36 4.40
CA THR A 301 7.48 -16.28 4.22
C THR A 301 7.55 -15.26 5.35
N LYS A 302 7.60 -15.72 6.60
CA LYS A 302 7.70 -14.85 7.80
C LYS A 302 9.03 -14.13 7.91
N ILE A 303 10.15 -14.81 7.62
CA ILE A 303 11.51 -14.23 7.63
C ILE A 303 11.58 -13.03 6.68
N PHE A 304 10.97 -13.14 5.50
CA PHE A 304 10.90 -12.04 4.53
C PHE A 304 9.76 -11.04 4.82
N GLY A 305 9.12 -11.09 5.99
CA GLY A 305 8.07 -10.16 6.38
C GLY A 305 6.83 -10.15 5.49
N ILE A 306 6.69 -11.16 4.61
CA ILE A 306 5.55 -11.31 3.71
C ILE A 306 4.31 -11.64 4.55
N ALA A 307 3.16 -11.08 4.16
CA ALA A 307 1.88 -11.20 4.86
C ALA A 307 1.87 -10.58 6.29
N LYS A 308 2.86 -9.75 6.61
CA LYS A 308 2.92 -8.93 7.83
C LYS A 308 2.80 -7.45 7.45
N LYS A 309 2.26 -6.62 8.34
CA LYS A 309 2.34 -5.17 8.18
C LYS A 309 3.79 -4.72 8.11
N THR A 310 4.10 -3.83 7.19
CA THR A 310 5.46 -3.31 6.99
C THR A 310 5.80 -2.19 7.97
N GLY A 311 4.78 -1.52 8.50
CA GLY A 311 4.91 -0.31 9.31
C GLY A 311 5.05 0.95 8.45
N VAL A 312 4.56 0.91 7.21
CA VAL A 312 4.51 2.09 6.35
C VAL A 312 3.66 3.19 7.00
N ASP A 313 4.07 4.42 6.82
CA ASP A 313 3.43 5.64 7.33
C ASP A 313 2.17 6.03 6.51
N LEU A 314 1.28 5.07 6.34
CA LEU A 314 -0.08 5.26 5.81
C LEU A 314 -1.10 4.52 6.69
N PRO A 315 -2.30 5.05 6.82
CA PRO A 315 -3.35 4.39 7.60
C PRO A 315 -3.84 3.11 6.92
N ASP A 316 -4.50 2.27 7.71
CA ASP A 316 -5.27 1.10 7.24
C ASP A 316 -4.45 0.01 6.52
N GLU A 317 -3.10 -0.03 6.72
CA GLU A 317 -2.27 -1.12 6.23
C GLU A 317 -2.81 -2.48 6.72
N LYS A 318 -2.94 -3.44 5.79
CA LYS A 318 -3.34 -4.81 6.10
C LYS A 318 -2.12 -5.73 6.18
N GLY A 319 -2.21 -6.70 7.06
CA GLY A 319 -1.39 -7.90 6.95
C GLY A 319 -1.95 -8.82 5.87
N GLY A 320 -1.30 -9.95 5.67
CA GLY A 320 -1.77 -10.96 4.72
C GLY A 320 -2.15 -12.27 5.41
N THR A 321 -2.23 -13.32 4.61
CA THR A 321 -2.47 -14.70 5.07
C THR A 321 -1.38 -15.61 4.55
N ILE A 322 -0.82 -16.43 5.44
CA ILE A 322 0.10 -17.51 5.10
C ILE A 322 -0.66 -18.81 5.32
N PRO A 323 -0.83 -19.67 4.29
CA PRO A 323 -1.45 -20.96 4.46
C PRO A 323 -0.66 -21.82 5.46
N SER A 324 -1.37 -22.51 6.34
CA SER A 324 -0.81 -23.46 7.29
C SER A 324 -1.83 -24.55 7.59
N ARG A 325 -1.43 -25.57 8.36
CA ARG A 325 -2.35 -26.62 8.82
C ARG A 325 -3.50 -26.03 9.62
N GLU A 326 -3.20 -25.08 10.51
CA GLU A 326 -4.16 -24.36 11.35
C GLU A 326 -5.11 -23.51 10.49
N TRP A 327 -4.55 -22.78 9.52
CA TRP A 327 -5.35 -22.00 8.58
C TRP A 327 -6.33 -22.89 7.80
N LYS A 328 -5.87 -24.06 7.32
CA LYS A 328 -6.75 -25.01 6.63
C LYS A 328 -7.84 -25.52 7.55
N ALA A 329 -7.51 -25.90 8.78
CA ALA A 329 -8.48 -26.39 9.75
C ALA A 329 -9.57 -25.36 10.09
N GLN A 330 -9.23 -24.08 10.09
CA GLN A 330 -10.18 -22.98 10.34
C GLN A 330 -11.10 -22.71 9.14
N ASN A 331 -10.56 -22.80 7.91
CA ASN A 331 -11.28 -22.40 6.71
C ASN A 331 -11.97 -23.55 5.96
N PHE A 332 -11.55 -24.81 6.17
CA PHE A 332 -12.07 -26.00 5.48
C PHE A 332 -12.56 -27.03 6.50
N LYS A 333 -13.69 -26.75 7.14
CA LYS A 333 -14.24 -27.60 8.21
C LYS A 333 -14.59 -29.03 7.75
N ALA A 334 -15.01 -29.20 6.50
CA ALA A 334 -15.35 -30.52 5.95
C ALA A 334 -14.12 -31.38 5.64
N ASP A 335 -12.97 -30.79 5.37
CA ASP A 335 -11.72 -31.48 5.07
C ASP A 335 -10.52 -30.64 5.56
N SER A 336 -10.21 -30.77 6.83
CA SER A 336 -9.13 -30.02 7.51
C SER A 336 -7.74 -30.67 7.36
N THR A 337 -7.66 -31.89 6.79
CA THR A 337 -6.40 -32.62 6.67
C THR A 337 -5.47 -31.96 5.65
N TRP A 338 -4.27 -31.57 6.09
CA TRP A 338 -3.25 -31.04 5.18
C TRP A 338 -2.63 -32.18 4.35
N ARG A 339 -2.59 -32.00 3.03
CA ARG A 339 -2.05 -32.98 2.09
C ARG A 339 -0.87 -32.41 1.33
N ILE A 340 -0.11 -33.29 0.69
CA ILE A 340 1.04 -32.87 -0.13
C ILE A 340 0.65 -31.93 -1.27
N GLY A 341 -0.54 -32.11 -1.86
CA GLY A 341 -1.08 -31.20 -2.89
C GLY A 341 -1.31 -29.78 -2.38
N ASP A 342 -1.69 -29.61 -1.09
CA ASP A 342 -1.80 -28.29 -0.47
C ASP A 342 -0.42 -27.61 -0.41
N THR A 343 0.62 -28.39 -0.07
CA THR A 343 2.01 -27.89 -0.05
C THR A 343 2.49 -27.54 -1.46
N TYR A 344 2.18 -28.32 -2.49
CA TYR A 344 2.52 -28.01 -3.87
C TYR A 344 1.91 -26.65 -4.29
N ASN A 345 0.62 -26.48 -4.09
CA ASN A 345 -0.04 -25.21 -4.42
C ASN A 345 0.52 -24.03 -3.63
N THR A 346 0.83 -24.25 -2.34
CA THR A 346 1.45 -23.22 -1.49
C THR A 346 2.87 -22.87 -1.98
N ALA A 347 3.65 -23.84 -2.47
CA ALA A 347 5.00 -23.66 -2.98
C ALA A 347 5.08 -22.82 -4.28
N ILE A 348 3.96 -22.61 -4.94
CA ILE A 348 3.85 -21.70 -6.09
C ILE A 348 3.08 -20.41 -5.75
N GLY A 349 2.85 -20.14 -4.46
CA GLY A 349 2.20 -18.92 -3.98
C GLY A 349 0.67 -18.89 -4.12
N GLN A 350 0.05 -20.06 -4.21
CA GLN A 350 -1.40 -20.25 -4.33
C GLN A 350 -2.01 -20.75 -3.00
N TYR A 351 -3.25 -21.23 -3.02
CA TYR A 351 -3.90 -21.92 -1.92
C TYR A 351 -4.09 -21.08 -0.66
N GLY A 352 -4.70 -19.88 -0.83
CA GLY A 352 -5.06 -19.02 0.30
C GLY A 352 -3.96 -18.06 0.75
N PHE A 353 -2.81 -18.01 0.07
CA PHE A 353 -1.88 -16.90 0.22
C PHE A 353 -2.58 -15.59 -0.10
N GLN A 354 -2.42 -14.61 0.79
CA GLN A 354 -2.83 -13.22 0.55
C GLN A 354 -1.74 -12.28 1.04
N VAL A 355 -1.37 -11.33 0.21
CA VAL A 355 -0.31 -10.35 0.48
C VAL A 355 -0.71 -8.96 -0.02
N THR A 356 -0.15 -7.92 0.57
CA THR A 356 -0.25 -6.55 0.04
C THR A 356 0.91 -6.26 -0.92
N LEU A 357 0.71 -5.31 -1.84
CA LEU A 357 1.79 -4.88 -2.74
C LEU A 357 2.97 -4.30 -1.96
N ILE A 358 2.71 -3.49 -0.93
CA ILE A 358 3.76 -2.86 -0.14
C ILE A 358 4.63 -3.90 0.59
N SER A 359 4.03 -4.96 1.14
CA SER A 359 4.78 -6.05 1.76
C SER A 359 5.66 -6.80 0.76
N MET A 360 5.15 -7.00 -0.47
CA MET A 360 5.92 -7.63 -1.56
C MET A 360 7.03 -6.72 -2.09
N ALA A 361 6.80 -5.40 -2.17
CA ALA A 361 7.85 -4.44 -2.54
C ALA A 361 8.98 -4.45 -1.50
N ARG A 362 8.67 -4.43 -0.21
CA ARG A 362 9.63 -4.56 0.89
C ARG A 362 10.42 -5.87 0.81
N ALA A 363 9.72 -7.00 0.66
CA ALA A 363 10.35 -8.31 0.56
C ALA A 363 11.24 -8.45 -0.68
N THR A 364 10.81 -7.92 -1.83
CA THR A 364 11.62 -7.91 -3.07
C THR A 364 12.85 -7.00 -2.91
N GLY A 365 12.70 -5.86 -2.23
CA GLY A 365 13.80 -4.98 -1.85
C GLY A 365 14.84 -5.71 -1.00
N ALA A 366 14.41 -6.57 -0.07
CA ALA A 366 15.31 -7.39 0.73
C ALA A 366 16.07 -8.43 -0.13
N ILE A 367 15.43 -9.05 -1.15
CA ILE A 367 16.17 -9.86 -2.11
C ILE A 367 17.24 -9.02 -2.82
N ALA A 368 16.87 -7.86 -3.38
CA ALA A 368 17.78 -6.98 -4.11
C ALA A 368 18.96 -6.50 -3.26
N SER A 369 18.77 -6.36 -1.95
CA SER A 369 19.74 -5.85 -0.96
C SER A 369 20.44 -6.97 -0.16
N PHE A 370 20.47 -8.20 -0.66
CA PHE A 370 21.11 -9.35 0.00
C PHE A 370 20.60 -9.56 1.45
N GLY A 371 19.30 -9.50 1.64
CA GLY A 371 18.64 -9.75 2.92
C GLY A 371 18.47 -8.54 3.83
N LYS A 372 18.88 -7.34 3.42
CA LYS A 372 18.63 -6.13 4.19
C LYS A 372 17.20 -5.66 4.04
N PHE A 373 16.51 -5.52 5.16
CA PHE A 373 15.17 -4.93 5.22
C PHE A 373 15.23 -3.46 5.54
N VAL A 374 14.34 -2.71 4.91
CA VAL A 374 14.08 -1.31 5.20
C VAL A 374 12.57 -1.14 5.43
N THR A 375 12.18 -0.13 6.20
CA THR A 375 10.76 0.20 6.37
C THR A 375 10.32 1.12 5.23
N PRO A 376 9.27 0.75 4.45
CA PRO A 376 8.70 1.63 3.46
C PRO A 376 8.16 2.90 4.12
N HIS A 377 8.41 4.08 3.55
CA HIS A 377 7.93 5.35 4.09
C HIS A 377 7.72 6.40 2.99
N PHE A 378 6.79 7.33 3.28
CA PHE A 378 6.41 8.41 2.36
C PHE A 378 6.93 9.77 2.79
N VAL A 379 7.43 9.95 4.02
CA VAL A 379 7.86 11.24 4.54
C VAL A 379 9.37 11.26 4.74
N LEU A 380 10.02 12.32 4.24
CA LEU A 380 11.44 12.55 4.39
C LEU A 380 11.78 13.05 5.80
N GLY A 381 12.94 12.61 6.33
CA GLY A 381 13.49 13.09 7.60
C GLY A 381 12.92 12.40 8.83
N ASP A 382 12.13 11.36 8.68
CA ASP A 382 11.74 10.48 9.79
C ASP A 382 12.88 9.49 10.08
N ARG A 383 13.79 9.90 10.99
CA ARG A 383 14.97 9.10 11.35
C ARG A 383 14.63 7.72 11.91
N GLU A 384 13.50 7.58 12.61
CA GLU A 384 13.10 6.29 13.17
C GLU A 384 12.77 5.28 12.07
N MET A 385 12.18 5.74 10.97
CA MET A 385 11.88 4.90 9.81
C MET A 385 13.14 4.55 9.01
N GLU A 386 14.06 5.50 8.83
CA GLU A 386 15.31 5.31 8.09
C GLU A 386 16.31 4.36 8.80
N GLU A 387 16.31 4.33 10.14
CA GLU A 387 17.26 3.55 10.94
C GLU A 387 16.84 2.11 11.19
N LYS A 388 15.55 1.75 11.03
CA LYS A 388 15.06 0.38 11.21
C LYS A 388 15.52 -0.53 10.08
N LYS A 389 16.68 -1.15 10.25
CA LYS A 389 17.23 -2.14 9.32
C LYS A 389 17.31 -3.51 9.98
N GLU A 390 16.67 -4.48 9.41
CA GLU A 390 16.76 -5.88 9.78
C GLU A 390 17.58 -6.62 8.70
N ILE A 391 18.29 -7.66 9.06
CA ILE A 391 19.07 -8.48 8.11
C ILE A 391 18.60 -9.93 8.22
N VAL A 392 18.27 -10.53 7.11
CA VAL A 392 18.01 -11.96 7.01
C VAL A 392 19.34 -12.71 6.94
N ASP A 393 19.55 -13.64 7.87
CA ASP A 393 20.74 -14.47 7.91
C ASP A 393 20.65 -15.61 6.85
N ILE A 394 20.97 -15.26 5.61
CA ILE A 394 21.07 -16.16 4.46
C ILE A 394 22.37 -15.86 3.72
N LYS A 395 23.10 -16.87 3.31
CA LYS A 395 24.36 -16.72 2.60
C LYS A 395 24.21 -15.90 1.33
N LYS A 396 25.15 -14.98 1.10
CA LYS A 396 25.15 -14.10 -0.08
C LYS A 396 25.12 -14.89 -1.39
N GLU A 397 25.83 -15.99 -1.48
CA GLU A 397 25.87 -16.86 -2.66
C GLU A 397 24.49 -17.37 -3.10
N TYR A 398 23.55 -17.55 -2.16
CA TYR A 398 22.19 -17.99 -2.48
C TYR A 398 21.38 -16.85 -3.10
N PHE A 399 21.57 -15.61 -2.64
CA PHE A 399 21.01 -14.45 -3.31
C PHE A 399 21.56 -14.29 -4.73
N ASP A 400 22.85 -14.50 -4.95
CA ASP A 400 23.46 -14.42 -6.29
C ASP A 400 22.80 -15.41 -7.28
N ILE A 401 22.48 -16.64 -6.83
CA ILE A 401 21.75 -17.63 -7.64
C ILE A 401 20.34 -17.12 -7.99
N VAL A 402 19.63 -16.59 -7.00
CA VAL A 402 18.26 -16.06 -7.21
C VAL A 402 18.29 -14.84 -8.11
N HIS A 403 19.22 -13.90 -7.91
CA HIS A 403 19.41 -12.73 -8.77
C HIS A 403 19.67 -13.15 -10.23
N ASN A 404 20.54 -14.15 -10.43
CA ASN A 404 20.81 -14.70 -11.76
C ASN A 404 19.53 -15.28 -12.40
N GLY A 405 18.75 -16.06 -11.66
CA GLY A 405 17.48 -16.59 -12.15
C GLY A 405 16.47 -15.50 -12.51
N MET A 406 16.34 -14.45 -11.66
CA MET A 406 15.49 -13.28 -11.94
C MET A 406 16.02 -12.46 -13.14
N ARG A 407 17.36 -12.38 -13.33
CA ARG A 407 17.92 -11.74 -14.52
C ARG A 407 17.65 -12.56 -15.78
N GLN A 408 17.78 -13.88 -15.72
CA GLN A 408 17.44 -14.79 -16.81
C GLN A 408 15.95 -14.71 -17.18
N ALA A 409 15.06 -14.46 -16.24
CA ALA A 409 13.64 -14.22 -16.53
C ALA A 409 13.44 -13.06 -17.52
N VAL A 410 14.29 -12.04 -17.45
CA VAL A 410 14.28 -10.88 -18.35
C VAL A 410 15.03 -11.15 -19.65
N THR A 411 16.14 -11.87 -19.62
CA THR A 411 16.95 -12.07 -20.83
C THR A 411 16.33 -13.04 -21.84
N TYR A 412 15.67 -14.10 -21.39
CA TYR A 412 15.00 -15.09 -22.25
C TYR A 412 13.73 -15.73 -21.67
N GLY A 413 13.40 -15.41 -20.40
CA GLY A 413 12.30 -16.05 -19.69
C GLY A 413 10.98 -15.31 -19.80
N THR A 414 10.16 -15.42 -18.73
CA THR A 414 8.77 -14.94 -18.69
C THR A 414 8.63 -13.41 -18.66
N ALA A 415 9.72 -12.67 -18.42
CA ALA A 415 9.74 -11.21 -18.36
C ALA A 415 10.57 -10.58 -19.50
N ALA A 416 10.72 -11.25 -20.63
CA ALA A 416 11.58 -10.81 -21.74
C ALA A 416 11.23 -9.43 -22.31
N ALA A 417 9.99 -8.98 -22.17
CA ALA A 417 9.57 -7.63 -22.55
C ALA A 417 10.30 -6.50 -21.77
N LEU A 418 10.90 -6.82 -20.62
CA LEU A 418 11.69 -5.86 -19.81
C LEU A 418 13.18 -5.83 -20.20
N ASN A 419 13.59 -6.56 -21.24
CA ASN A 419 14.99 -6.57 -21.69
C ASN A 419 15.28 -5.35 -22.57
N VAL A 420 15.53 -4.22 -21.94
CA VAL A 420 15.80 -2.93 -22.59
C VAL A 420 17.27 -2.52 -22.39
N PRO A 421 17.88 -1.76 -23.33
CA PRO A 421 19.33 -1.51 -23.31
C PRO A 421 19.80 -0.47 -22.28
N TYR A 422 18.90 0.33 -21.75
CA TYR A 422 19.22 1.48 -20.87
C TYR A 422 19.10 1.19 -19.38
N VAL A 423 18.60 0.00 -18.98
CA VAL A 423 18.51 -0.42 -17.58
C VAL A 423 18.64 -1.93 -17.43
N HIS A 424 19.35 -2.37 -16.39
CA HIS A 424 19.45 -3.78 -16.03
C HIS A 424 18.30 -4.18 -15.11
N VAL A 425 17.34 -4.93 -15.64
CA VAL A 425 16.18 -5.42 -14.89
C VAL A 425 16.38 -6.89 -14.51
N ALA A 426 16.04 -7.23 -13.29
CA ALA A 426 15.80 -8.60 -12.83
C ALA A 426 14.34 -8.68 -12.36
N ALA A 427 13.60 -9.72 -12.72
CA ALA A 427 12.17 -9.78 -12.50
C ALA A 427 11.66 -11.18 -12.18
N LYS A 428 10.48 -11.22 -11.57
CA LYS A 428 9.66 -12.43 -11.46
C LYS A 428 8.22 -12.11 -11.79
N THR A 429 7.66 -12.83 -12.74
CA THR A 429 6.24 -12.75 -13.08
C THR A 429 5.40 -13.59 -12.12
N GLY A 430 4.15 -13.20 -11.89
CA GLY A 430 3.16 -13.94 -11.12
C GLY A 430 1.85 -14.04 -11.87
N THR A 431 1.11 -15.10 -11.60
CA THR A 431 -0.29 -15.31 -12.05
C THR A 431 -1.04 -15.91 -10.86
N ALA A 432 -2.26 -15.39 -10.60
CA ALA A 432 -3.15 -15.83 -9.54
C ALA A 432 -4.38 -16.53 -10.12
#